data_8e97d8b680829b113a19716d69ea08c1
#
_entry.id   8e97d8b680829b113a19716d69ea08c1
#
_cell.length_a   1.000
_cell.length_b   1.000
_cell.length_c   1.000
_cell.angle_alpha   90.00
_cell.angle_beta   90.00
_cell.angle_gamma   90.00
#
_symmetry.space_group_name_H-M   'P 1'
#
loop_
_entity.id
_entity.type
_entity.pdbx_description
1 polymer ?
#
loop_
_entity_poly.entity_id
_entity_poly.type
_entity_poly.pdbx_seq_one_letter_code
_entity_poly.pdbx_strand_id
1 'polypeptide(L)'
;MLNFTDTARERILSFLEMQKSQGVTALRLMGTRFEHKLWLVRPGDRQENDCVFNADGFEIFLDPASADNFEGATVDFVEGVMQSGFRVFHPSPSWDNPLAQKVQDVLDQHINPGVAGHGGSVTLERVEGNTAFITLGGGCQGCGAADVTLRHGIERMIREHVPEIRSIVDATDHAAGENPYYQREDAGESPLAK
;
A
#
# COMPACT_ATOMS: atom_id res chain seq x y z
N MET A 1 0.72 -16.25 0.15
CA MET A 1 -0.55 -16.78 -0.36
C MET A 1 -1.67 -15.83 0.07
N LEU A 2 -2.52 -15.37 -0.85
CA LEU A 2 -3.64 -14.48 -0.54
C LEU A 2 -4.77 -15.26 0.15
N ASN A 3 -5.35 -14.72 1.22
CA ASN A 3 -6.40 -15.34 2.02
C ASN A 3 -7.72 -14.56 1.89
N PHE A 4 -8.84 -15.22 2.21
CA PHE A 4 -10.17 -14.61 2.22
C PHE A 4 -10.91 -15.00 3.49
N THR A 5 -11.56 -14.01 4.13
CA THR A 5 -12.49 -14.32 5.21
C THR A 5 -13.74 -15.01 4.65
N ASP A 6 -14.46 -15.72 5.51
CA ASP A 6 -15.71 -16.39 5.10
C ASP A 6 -16.73 -15.36 4.58
N THR A 7 -16.83 -14.21 5.24
CA THR A 7 -17.70 -13.09 4.82
C THR A 7 -17.33 -12.57 3.42
N ALA A 8 -16.04 -12.36 3.16
CA ALA A 8 -15.58 -11.93 1.84
C ALA A 8 -15.87 -12.98 0.76
N ARG A 9 -15.63 -14.26 1.08
CA ARG A 9 -15.88 -15.38 0.17
C ARG A 9 -17.35 -15.49 -0.19
N GLU A 10 -18.25 -15.48 0.79
CA GLU A 10 -19.70 -15.54 0.57
C GLU A 10 -20.18 -14.36 -0.32
N ARG A 11 -19.70 -13.17 -0.06
CA ARG A 11 -20.02 -11.98 -0.87
C ARG A 11 -19.51 -12.09 -2.30
N ILE A 12 -18.27 -12.53 -2.49
CA ILE A 12 -17.70 -12.74 -3.82
C ILE A 12 -18.51 -13.76 -4.61
N LEU A 13 -18.80 -14.94 -4.01
CA LEU A 13 -19.58 -15.97 -4.66
C LEU A 13 -20.99 -15.49 -5.02
N SER A 14 -21.63 -14.71 -4.15
CA SER A 14 -22.94 -14.10 -4.43
C SER A 14 -22.87 -13.14 -5.64
N PHE A 15 -21.85 -12.28 -5.72
CA PHE A 15 -21.68 -11.39 -6.87
C PHE A 15 -21.36 -12.12 -8.17
N LEU A 16 -20.55 -13.19 -8.10
CA LEU A 16 -20.24 -14.02 -9.25
C LEU A 16 -21.48 -14.74 -9.78
N GLU A 17 -22.32 -15.29 -8.89
CA GLU A 17 -23.57 -15.94 -9.29
C GLU A 17 -24.55 -14.95 -9.94
N MET A 18 -24.68 -13.73 -9.41
CA MET A 18 -25.51 -12.68 -10.03
C MET A 18 -25.04 -12.28 -11.42
N GLN A 19 -23.73 -12.33 -11.71
CA GLN A 19 -23.15 -11.92 -12.98
C GLN A 19 -22.77 -13.10 -13.90
N LYS A 20 -23.09 -14.31 -13.50
CA LYS A 20 -22.78 -15.54 -14.25
C LYS A 20 -23.32 -15.55 -15.68
N SER A 21 -24.53 -15.00 -15.87
CA SER A 21 -25.12 -14.85 -17.22
C SER A 21 -24.32 -13.96 -18.16
N GLN A 22 -23.46 -13.08 -17.62
CA GLN A 22 -22.56 -12.20 -18.34
C GLN A 22 -21.18 -12.84 -18.60
N GLY A 23 -20.97 -14.08 -18.13
CA GLY A 23 -19.71 -14.81 -18.25
C GLY A 23 -18.65 -14.39 -17.25
N VAL A 24 -19.02 -13.70 -16.18
CA VAL A 24 -18.12 -13.26 -15.11
C VAL A 24 -17.96 -14.41 -14.12
N THR A 25 -16.75 -14.90 -13.93
CA THR A 25 -16.47 -16.06 -13.04
C THR A 25 -15.20 -15.91 -12.23
N ALA A 26 -14.49 -14.80 -12.34
CA ALA A 26 -13.23 -14.57 -11.68
C ALA A 26 -13.13 -13.14 -11.11
N LEU A 27 -12.13 -12.92 -10.29
CA LEU A 27 -11.75 -11.61 -9.75
C LEU A 27 -10.41 -11.18 -10.33
N ARG A 28 -10.20 -9.87 -10.38
CA ARG A 28 -8.88 -9.29 -10.57
C ARG A 28 -8.56 -8.37 -9.40
N LEU A 29 -7.39 -8.55 -8.82
CA LEU A 29 -6.84 -7.67 -7.79
C LEU A 29 -5.55 -7.06 -8.33
N MET A 30 -5.47 -5.74 -8.33
CA MET A 30 -4.29 -4.98 -8.76
C MET A 30 -3.96 -3.87 -7.80
N GLY A 31 -2.69 -3.55 -7.70
CA GLY A 31 -2.20 -2.40 -6.94
C GLY A 31 -1.10 -2.70 -5.96
N THR A 32 -0.97 -1.82 -4.99
CA THR A 32 0.00 -1.89 -3.92
C THR A 32 -0.67 -2.28 -2.60
N ARG A 33 0.15 -2.47 -1.56
CA ARG A 33 -0.33 -2.70 -0.20
C ARG A 33 -1.34 -1.65 0.29
N PHE A 34 -1.22 -0.40 -0.16
CA PHE A 34 -2.00 0.72 0.35
C PHE A 34 -3.06 1.23 -0.63
N GLU A 35 -2.83 1.05 -1.92
CA GLU A 35 -3.78 1.43 -2.97
C GLU A 35 -4.02 0.25 -3.90
N HIS A 36 -5.25 -0.27 -3.87
CA HIS A 36 -5.61 -1.44 -4.67
C HIS A 36 -7.04 -1.34 -5.20
N LYS A 37 -7.28 -2.09 -6.25
CA LYS A 37 -8.60 -2.27 -6.86
C LYS A 37 -8.92 -3.74 -6.99
N LEU A 38 -10.13 -4.10 -6.58
CA LEU A 38 -10.69 -5.43 -6.71
C LEU A 38 -11.96 -5.34 -7.57
N TRP A 39 -12.03 -6.12 -8.64
CA TRP A 39 -13.22 -6.15 -9.51
C TRP A 39 -13.44 -7.52 -10.14
N LEU A 40 -14.67 -7.73 -10.60
CA LEU A 40 -15.11 -8.95 -11.24
C LEU A 40 -14.69 -8.95 -12.70
N VAL A 41 -14.21 -10.09 -13.20
CA VAL A 41 -13.71 -10.26 -14.58
C VAL A 41 -14.21 -11.58 -15.19
N ARG A 42 -14.11 -11.67 -16.51
CA ARG A 42 -14.33 -12.91 -17.26
C ARG A 42 -13.01 -13.70 -17.32
N PRO A 43 -13.05 -15.03 -17.51
CA PRO A 43 -11.83 -15.83 -17.71
C PRO A 43 -10.98 -15.36 -18.89
N GLY A 44 -11.62 -14.83 -19.94
CA GLY A 44 -10.94 -14.28 -21.12
C GLY A 44 -10.20 -12.95 -20.88
N ASP A 45 -10.46 -12.27 -19.77
CA ASP A 45 -9.76 -11.04 -19.39
C ASP A 45 -8.41 -11.32 -18.68
N ARG A 46 -8.07 -12.60 -18.51
CA ARG A 46 -6.77 -13.04 -17.98
C ARG A 46 -5.66 -12.63 -18.95
N GLN A 47 -4.61 -12.03 -18.40
CA GLN A 47 -3.39 -11.68 -19.13
C GLN A 47 -2.39 -12.84 -19.08
N GLU A 48 -1.49 -12.88 -20.06
CA GLU A 48 -0.53 -13.99 -20.22
C GLU A 48 0.39 -14.16 -19.00
N ASN A 49 0.75 -13.06 -18.34
CA ASN A 49 1.65 -13.04 -17.20
C ASN A 49 0.92 -13.05 -15.85
N ASP A 50 -0.41 -13.17 -15.81
CA ASP A 50 -1.15 -13.16 -14.56
C ASP A 50 -0.83 -14.38 -13.70
N CYS A 51 -0.53 -14.12 -12.43
CA CYS A 51 -0.56 -15.12 -11.38
C CYS A 51 -2.01 -15.47 -11.07
N VAL A 52 -2.37 -16.75 -11.16
CA VAL A 52 -3.72 -17.23 -10.88
C VAL A 52 -3.76 -17.94 -9.54
N PHE A 53 -4.60 -17.46 -8.65
CA PHE A 53 -4.88 -18.10 -7.37
C PHE A 53 -6.29 -18.67 -7.38
N ASN A 54 -6.44 -19.87 -6.84
CA ASN A 54 -7.75 -20.50 -6.67
C ASN A 54 -8.17 -20.35 -5.20
N ALA A 55 -9.32 -19.70 -4.96
CA ALA A 55 -9.85 -19.42 -3.64
C ALA A 55 -11.19 -20.14 -3.46
N ASP A 56 -11.15 -21.47 -3.28
CA ASP A 56 -12.28 -22.33 -2.91
C ASP A 56 -13.64 -21.93 -3.55
N GLY A 57 -13.65 -21.91 -4.89
CA GLY A 57 -14.89 -21.66 -5.66
C GLY A 57 -14.78 -20.54 -6.70
N PHE A 58 -13.70 -19.79 -6.74
CA PHE A 58 -13.43 -18.77 -7.77
C PHE A 58 -11.93 -18.59 -8.00
N GLU A 59 -11.60 -18.04 -9.15
CA GLU A 59 -10.21 -17.70 -9.51
C GLU A 59 -9.96 -16.21 -9.31
N ILE A 60 -8.70 -15.88 -8.99
CA ILE A 60 -8.24 -14.51 -8.85
C ILE A 60 -7.02 -14.33 -9.72
N PHE A 61 -7.04 -13.25 -10.50
CA PHE A 61 -5.94 -12.85 -11.38
C PHE A 61 -5.21 -11.66 -10.78
N LEU A 62 -3.90 -11.80 -10.62
CA LEU A 62 -3.00 -10.73 -10.20
C LEU A 62 -1.88 -10.61 -11.23
N ASP A 63 -1.51 -9.39 -11.59
CA ASP A 63 -0.23 -9.20 -12.27
C ASP A 63 0.95 -9.53 -11.33
N PRO A 64 2.15 -9.83 -11.85
CA PRO A 64 3.27 -10.26 -11.02
C PRO A 64 3.63 -9.28 -9.89
N ALA A 65 3.61 -7.97 -10.16
CA ALA A 65 3.93 -6.97 -9.15
C ALA A 65 2.86 -6.91 -8.04
N SER A 66 1.59 -7.04 -8.40
CA SER A 66 0.49 -7.13 -7.44
C SER A 66 0.55 -8.43 -6.63
N ALA A 67 0.95 -9.55 -7.24
CA ALA A 67 1.07 -10.84 -6.54
C ALA A 67 2.07 -10.76 -5.37
N ASP A 68 3.22 -10.11 -5.59
CA ASP A 68 4.23 -9.89 -4.54
C ASP A 68 3.69 -8.97 -3.43
N ASN A 69 2.98 -7.90 -3.81
CA ASN A 69 2.41 -6.94 -2.86
C ASN A 69 1.34 -7.56 -1.95
N PHE A 70 0.61 -8.56 -2.42
CA PHE A 70 -0.49 -9.19 -1.68
C PHE A 70 -0.14 -10.54 -1.06
N GLU A 71 1.13 -10.90 -1.01
CA GLU A 71 1.54 -12.13 -0.33
C GLU A 71 1.20 -12.08 1.17
N GLY A 72 0.50 -13.11 1.64
CA GLY A 72 0.05 -13.21 3.04
C GLY A 72 -1.12 -12.28 3.43
N ALA A 73 -1.59 -11.44 2.51
CA ALA A 73 -2.72 -10.55 2.76
C ALA A 73 -4.03 -11.33 2.92
N THR A 74 -4.99 -10.71 3.61
CA THR A 74 -6.35 -11.24 3.81
C THR A 74 -7.37 -10.25 3.26
N VAL A 75 -8.20 -10.69 2.33
CA VAL A 75 -9.34 -9.93 1.83
C VAL A 75 -10.53 -10.18 2.74
N ASP A 76 -11.14 -9.10 3.21
CA ASP A 76 -12.37 -9.13 4.01
C ASP A 76 -13.45 -8.25 3.38
N PHE A 77 -14.72 -8.51 3.72
CA PHE A 77 -15.84 -7.66 3.35
C PHE A 77 -16.35 -6.96 4.60
N VAL A 78 -16.12 -5.66 4.68
CA VAL A 78 -16.50 -4.84 5.84
C VAL A 78 -17.84 -4.15 5.54
N GLU A 79 -18.82 -4.39 6.41
CA GLU A 79 -20.10 -3.70 6.40
C GLU A 79 -20.02 -2.46 7.28
N GLY A 80 -20.05 -1.27 6.68
CA GLY A 80 -20.04 0.00 7.39
C GLY A 80 -21.35 0.78 7.21
N VAL A 81 -21.66 1.65 8.15
CA VAL A 81 -22.90 2.45 8.13
C VAL A 81 -22.93 3.42 6.95
N MET A 82 -21.77 3.90 6.50
CA MET A 82 -21.65 4.84 5.37
C MET A 82 -21.11 4.20 4.10
N GLN A 83 -20.33 3.14 4.20
CA GLN A 83 -19.72 2.47 3.05
C GLN A 83 -19.38 1.03 3.39
N SER A 84 -19.91 0.10 2.61
CA SER A 84 -19.54 -1.32 2.67
C SER A 84 -18.68 -1.67 1.48
N GLY A 85 -17.70 -2.56 1.66
CA GLY A 85 -16.81 -2.96 0.57
C GLY A 85 -15.74 -3.94 0.97
N PHE A 86 -15.04 -4.42 -0.03
CA PHE A 86 -13.87 -5.26 0.18
C PHE A 86 -12.69 -4.43 0.68
N ARG A 87 -12.00 -4.97 1.67
CA ARG A 87 -10.75 -4.42 2.21
C ARG A 87 -9.68 -5.49 2.23
N VAL A 88 -8.46 -5.09 1.97
CA VAL A 88 -7.30 -5.99 2.03
C VAL A 88 -6.48 -5.63 3.26
N PHE A 89 -6.31 -6.60 4.14
CA PHE A 89 -5.50 -6.51 5.34
C PHE A 89 -4.19 -7.22 5.09
N HIS A 90 -3.10 -6.52 5.27
CA HIS A 90 -1.76 -7.09 5.18
C HIS A 90 -1.27 -7.48 6.57
N PRO A 91 -0.52 -8.58 6.70
CA PRO A 91 0.14 -8.86 7.96
C PRO A 91 1.12 -7.72 8.24
N SER A 92 0.94 -7.04 9.36
CA SER A 92 1.92 -6.07 9.84
C SER A 92 3.19 -6.80 10.25
N PRO A 93 4.37 -6.28 9.94
CA PRO A 93 5.60 -6.81 10.49
C PRO A 93 5.49 -6.91 12.02
N SER A 94 5.82 -8.04 12.59
CA SER A 94 5.87 -8.20 14.03
C SER A 94 7.27 -7.83 14.50
N TRP A 95 7.34 -6.87 15.41
CA TRP A 95 8.59 -6.38 15.97
C TRP A 95 8.78 -6.93 17.38
N ASP A 96 9.95 -7.51 17.67
CA ASP A 96 10.32 -7.91 19.03
C ASP A 96 10.46 -6.69 19.98
N ASN A 97 10.75 -5.54 19.40
CA ASN A 97 10.82 -4.27 20.12
C ASN A 97 9.41 -3.65 20.25
N PRO A 98 8.85 -3.54 21.50
CA PRO A 98 7.51 -2.97 21.70
C PRO A 98 7.36 -1.53 21.18
N LEU A 99 8.45 -0.75 21.20
CA LEU A 99 8.44 0.61 20.69
C LEU A 99 8.36 0.63 19.16
N ALA A 100 9.07 -0.27 18.49
CA ALA A 100 8.97 -0.45 17.05
C ALA A 100 7.56 -0.90 16.64
N GLN A 101 6.94 -1.80 17.41
CA GLN A 101 5.56 -2.23 17.17
C GLN A 101 4.58 -1.05 17.26
N LYS A 102 4.69 -0.19 18.26
CA LYS A 102 3.84 1.02 18.37
C LYS A 102 4.01 1.94 17.16
N VAL A 103 5.25 2.15 16.69
CA VAL A 103 5.51 2.96 15.49
C VAL A 103 4.88 2.31 14.26
N GLN A 104 5.03 1.00 14.09
CA GLN A 104 4.42 0.25 12.99
C GLN A 104 2.89 0.41 12.98
N ASP A 105 2.25 0.28 14.14
CA ASP A 105 0.80 0.43 14.27
C ASP A 105 0.34 1.84 13.85
N VAL A 106 1.11 2.88 14.19
CA VAL A 106 0.83 4.27 13.76
C VAL A 106 1.00 4.42 12.25
N LEU A 107 2.04 3.83 11.67
CA LEU A 107 2.23 3.84 10.22
C LEU A 107 1.04 3.19 9.50
N ASP A 108 0.61 2.02 9.94
CA ASP A 108 -0.44 1.25 9.29
C ASP A 108 -1.84 1.86 9.47
N GLN A 109 -2.13 2.43 10.64
CA GLN A 109 -3.48 2.92 10.96
C GLN A 109 -3.71 4.39 10.61
N HIS A 110 -2.67 5.22 10.67
CA HIS A 110 -2.82 6.68 10.57
C HIS A 110 -2.06 7.30 9.40
N ILE A 111 -0.87 6.80 9.07
CA ILE A 111 0.00 7.44 8.08
C ILE A 111 -0.21 6.86 6.69
N ASN A 112 -0.04 5.56 6.54
CA ASN A 112 -0.10 4.90 5.24
C ASN A 112 -1.45 5.06 4.52
N PRO A 113 -2.63 5.02 5.18
CA PRO A 113 -3.90 5.28 4.50
C PRO A 113 -3.99 6.68 3.88
N GLY A 114 -3.36 7.70 4.51
CA GLY A 114 -3.31 9.06 3.97
C GLY A 114 -2.33 9.22 2.82
N VAL A 115 -1.17 8.56 2.93
CA VAL A 115 -0.09 8.64 1.95
C VAL A 115 -0.41 7.83 0.68
N ALA A 116 -1.15 6.73 0.83
CA ALA A 116 -1.57 5.89 -0.29
C ALA A 116 -2.42 6.63 -1.32
N GLY A 117 -3.26 7.58 -0.89
CA GLY A 117 -4.03 8.42 -1.81
C GLY A 117 -3.16 9.28 -2.76
N HIS A 118 -1.88 9.40 -2.45
CA HIS A 118 -0.86 10.05 -3.30
C HIS A 118 0.08 9.05 -3.98
N GLY A 119 -0.27 7.75 -3.96
CA GLY A 119 0.54 6.67 -4.54
C GLY A 119 1.85 6.41 -3.80
N GLY A 120 1.96 6.82 -2.53
CA GLY A 120 3.14 6.65 -1.71
C GLY A 120 2.96 5.63 -0.57
N SER A 121 4.05 5.33 0.12
CA SER A 121 4.07 4.48 1.30
C SER A 121 5.19 4.87 2.25
N VAL A 122 5.02 4.55 3.54
CA VAL A 122 6.03 4.72 4.58
C VAL A 122 6.27 3.39 5.26
N THR A 123 7.51 2.94 5.28
CA THR A 123 7.93 1.68 5.88
C THR A 123 8.85 1.95 7.06
N LEU A 124 8.65 1.25 8.18
CA LEU A 124 9.58 1.26 9.30
C LEU A 124 10.73 0.28 9.01
N GLU A 125 11.95 0.78 9.01
CA GLU A 125 13.15 -0.04 8.85
C GLU A 125 13.61 -0.63 10.19
N ARG A 126 13.67 0.20 11.22
CA ARG A 126 14.08 -0.18 12.56
C ARG A 126 13.83 0.94 13.58
N VAL A 127 13.90 0.60 14.84
CA VAL A 127 13.94 1.57 15.96
C VAL A 127 15.19 1.32 16.79
N GLU A 128 16.01 2.34 16.93
CA GLU A 128 17.23 2.33 17.76
C GLU A 128 17.09 3.34 18.90
N GLY A 129 16.99 2.84 20.13
CA GLY A 129 16.67 3.68 21.28
C GLY A 129 15.35 4.43 21.11
N ASN A 130 15.42 5.76 20.98
CA ASN A 130 14.26 6.63 20.76
C ASN A 130 14.22 7.21 19.33
N THR A 131 14.93 6.60 18.40
CA THR A 131 15.01 7.03 17.00
C THR A 131 14.35 5.98 16.10
N ALA A 132 13.37 6.40 15.31
CA ALA A 132 12.75 5.59 14.27
C ALA A 132 13.41 5.87 12.91
N PHE A 133 13.77 4.83 12.19
CA PHE A 133 14.28 4.89 10.81
C PHE A 133 13.19 4.44 9.88
N ILE A 134 12.79 5.31 8.97
CA ILE A 134 11.72 5.06 8.01
C ILE A 134 12.22 5.24 6.58
N THR A 135 11.59 4.55 5.64
CA THR A 135 11.77 4.75 4.19
C THR A 135 10.46 5.17 3.54
N LEU A 136 10.57 6.07 2.56
CA LEU A 136 9.47 6.55 1.76
C LEU A 136 9.49 5.85 0.40
N GLY A 137 8.37 5.27 -0.01
CA GLY A 137 8.23 4.56 -1.28
C GLY A 137 7.18 5.16 -2.21
N GLY A 138 7.17 4.70 -3.46
CA GLY A 138 6.21 5.12 -4.47
C GLY A 138 6.28 6.62 -4.78
N GLY A 139 5.12 7.28 -4.88
CA GLY A 139 5.01 8.72 -5.18
C GLY A 139 5.69 9.66 -4.18
N CYS A 140 6.09 9.15 -3.00
CA CYS A 140 6.83 9.93 -2.00
C CYS A 140 8.33 9.90 -2.22
N GLN A 141 8.84 8.96 -3.01
CA GLN A 141 10.27 8.85 -3.32
C GLN A 141 10.63 9.83 -4.44
N GLY A 142 11.47 10.82 -4.15
CA GLY A 142 11.98 11.79 -5.15
C GLY A 142 11.13 13.04 -5.35
N CYS A 143 10.05 13.25 -4.62
CA CYS A 143 9.19 14.43 -4.72
C CYS A 143 9.72 15.58 -3.82
N GLY A 144 10.69 16.35 -4.31
CA GLY A 144 11.44 17.34 -3.52
C GLY A 144 10.63 18.50 -2.88
N ALA A 145 9.41 18.79 -3.35
CA ALA A 145 8.56 19.84 -2.75
C ALA A 145 7.52 19.30 -1.77
N ALA A 146 7.06 18.05 -1.97
CA ALA A 146 6.18 17.35 -1.04
C ALA A 146 6.96 16.79 0.15
N ASP A 147 8.26 16.59 0.00
CA ASP A 147 9.14 15.94 0.97
C ASP A 147 9.11 16.62 2.34
N VAL A 148 9.29 17.94 2.42
CA VAL A 148 9.35 18.67 3.70
C VAL A 148 7.99 18.65 4.43
N THR A 149 6.90 18.89 3.72
CA THR A 149 5.55 18.95 4.34
C THR A 149 5.08 17.57 4.77
N LEU A 150 5.27 16.57 3.93
CA LEU A 150 4.92 15.18 4.21
C LEU A 150 5.76 14.64 5.37
N ARG A 151 7.06 14.85 5.32
CA ARG A 151 7.98 14.45 6.37
C ARG A 151 7.62 15.05 7.72
N HIS A 152 7.37 16.36 7.79
CA HIS A 152 6.91 16.99 9.03
C HIS A 152 5.56 16.45 9.50
N GLY A 153 4.64 16.13 8.58
CA GLY A 153 3.36 15.50 8.89
C GLY A 153 3.55 14.11 9.53
N ILE A 154 4.40 13.28 8.93
CA ILE A 154 4.75 11.93 9.42
C ILE A 154 5.42 12.03 10.79
N GLU A 155 6.43 12.89 10.93
CA GLU A 155 7.14 13.11 12.19
C GLU A 155 6.22 13.54 13.32
N ARG A 156 5.34 14.49 13.03
CA ARG A 156 4.35 14.98 13.99
C ARG A 156 3.42 13.85 14.44
N MET A 157 2.88 13.08 13.50
CA MET A 157 1.93 12.02 13.77
C MET A 157 2.56 10.89 14.62
N ILE A 158 3.79 10.48 14.28
CA ILE A 158 4.53 9.49 15.09
C ILE A 158 4.75 10.02 16.50
N ARG A 159 5.19 11.25 16.69
CA ARG A 159 5.45 11.83 18.02
C ARG A 159 4.18 12.04 18.84
N GLU A 160 3.06 12.34 18.21
CA GLU A 160 1.76 12.48 18.89
C GLU A 160 1.27 11.15 19.47
N HIS A 161 1.45 10.04 18.74
CA HIS A 161 0.98 8.73 19.14
C HIS A 161 2.04 7.92 19.92
N VAL A 162 3.31 8.17 19.66
CA VAL A 162 4.45 7.48 20.30
C VAL A 162 5.44 8.52 20.84
N PRO A 163 5.12 9.19 21.98
CA PRO A 163 5.95 10.27 22.51
C PRO A 163 7.35 9.83 22.97
N GLU A 164 7.58 8.53 23.11
CA GLU A 164 8.90 7.96 23.38
C GLU A 164 9.86 8.16 22.19
N ILE A 165 9.36 8.27 20.96
CA ILE A 165 10.18 8.56 19.78
C ILE A 165 10.50 10.06 19.73
N ARG A 166 11.80 10.37 19.83
CA ARG A 166 12.32 11.74 19.84
C ARG A 166 12.88 12.17 18.51
N SER A 167 13.37 11.21 17.72
CA SER A 167 13.98 11.46 16.42
C SER A 167 13.43 10.50 15.36
N ILE A 168 13.27 11.02 14.16
CA ILE A 168 12.87 10.23 13.00
C ILE A 168 13.89 10.50 11.90
N VAL A 169 14.47 9.45 11.38
CA VAL A 169 15.46 9.49 10.32
C VAL A 169 14.86 8.91 9.05
N ASP A 170 14.88 9.70 8.01
CA ASP A 170 14.54 9.23 6.67
C ASP A 170 15.77 8.54 6.08
N ALA A 171 15.66 7.24 5.87
CA ALA A 171 16.68 6.37 5.28
C ALA A 171 16.45 6.12 3.78
N THR A 172 15.52 6.86 3.17
CA THR A 172 15.16 6.69 1.76
C THR A 172 16.31 7.05 0.84
N ASP A 173 16.60 6.19 -0.12
CA ASP A 173 17.45 6.57 -1.25
C ASP A 173 16.62 7.38 -2.26
N HIS A 174 16.61 8.70 -2.07
CA HIS A 174 15.87 9.61 -2.94
C HIS A 174 16.44 9.70 -4.37
N ALA A 175 17.67 9.26 -4.60
CA ALA A 175 18.30 9.25 -5.91
C ALA A 175 17.83 8.07 -6.78
N ALA A 176 17.34 7.01 -6.17
CA ALA A 176 16.82 5.81 -6.85
C ALA A 176 15.32 5.89 -7.19
N GLY A 177 14.64 7.02 -6.92
CA GLY A 177 13.22 7.21 -7.15
C GLY A 177 12.83 7.16 -8.63
N GLU A 178 11.77 6.42 -8.97
CA GLU A 178 11.22 6.30 -10.32
C GLU A 178 10.50 7.56 -10.82
N ASN A 179 10.48 8.66 -10.06
CA ASN A 179 9.73 9.86 -10.41
C ASN A 179 10.58 10.78 -11.33
N PRO A 180 10.28 10.86 -12.65
CA PRO A 180 11.08 11.61 -13.62
C PRO A 180 11.05 13.14 -13.42
N TYR A 181 10.26 13.65 -12.46
CA TYR A 181 10.16 15.11 -12.22
C TYR A 181 11.32 15.71 -11.42
N TYR A 182 12.23 14.92 -10.85
CA TYR A 182 13.39 15.39 -10.12
C TYR A 182 14.68 14.63 -10.45
N GLN A 183 14.97 14.50 -11.73
CA GLN A 183 16.38 14.45 -12.11
C GLN A 183 16.89 15.89 -12.01
N ARG A 184 17.78 16.12 -11.08
CA ARG A 184 18.62 17.32 -11.07
C ARG A 184 19.40 17.29 -12.38
N GLU A 185 18.85 17.90 -13.43
CA GLU A 185 19.68 18.33 -14.53
C GLU A 185 20.68 19.32 -13.94
N ASP A 186 21.92 19.07 -14.22
CA ASP A 186 23.08 19.87 -13.81
C ASP A 186 22.74 21.36 -13.78
N ALA A 187 23.30 22.06 -12.78
CA ALA A 187 23.19 23.49 -12.58
C ALA A 187 23.61 24.25 -13.86
N GLY A 188 22.74 24.24 -14.86
CA GLY A 188 22.78 25.01 -16.07
C GLY A 188 22.05 26.33 -15.84
N GLU A 189 22.76 27.41 -16.03
CA GLU A 189 22.39 28.82 -15.90
C GLU A 189 20.89 29.11 -16.14
N SER A 190 20.32 29.88 -15.20
CA SER A 190 18.99 30.45 -15.31
C SER A 190 18.81 31.21 -16.65
N PRO A 191 17.78 30.93 -17.46
CA PRO A 191 17.54 31.70 -18.71
C PRO A 191 17.13 33.15 -18.49
N LEU A 192 17.08 33.62 -17.23
CA LEU A 192 16.68 35.00 -16.87
C LEU A 192 17.84 35.90 -16.45
N ALA A 193 19.10 35.51 -16.69
CA ALA A 193 20.27 36.40 -16.54
C ALA A 193 20.63 37.05 -17.88
N LYS A 194 19.76 37.93 -18.36
CA LYS A 194 20.07 38.99 -19.30
C LYS A 194 19.26 40.23 -19.02
#